data_b87a1021f73233257751f63e0aa88ba0
#
_entry.id   b87a1021f73233257751f63e0aa88ba0
#
_cell.length_a   1.000
_cell.length_b   1.000
_cell.length_c   1.000
_cell.angle_alpha   90.00
_cell.angle_beta   90.00
_cell.angle_gamma   90.00
#
_symmetry.space_group_name_H-M   'P 1'
#
loop_
_entity.id
_entity.type
_entity.pdbx_description
1 polymer ?
#
loop_
_entity_poly.entity_id
_entity_poly.type
_entity_poly.pdbx_seq_one_letter_code
_entity_poly.pdbx_strand_id
1 'polypeptide(L)'
;MEQERVKKALERFRNHVISQSKRNLTRTQKNSSKKLYNSIKGDLKVHQNSFTLEFSMEDYGVYQDAGVSGVKKKYNTPYSYKSKMPPSKAFDKWITRKGLAPRDSGGKFSKRKSLSFLIARSVYRNGIKPSLFFTKPFEAAYKNLPEELIEEYGLDAIELFNEQIDTILENG
;
A
#
# COMPACT_ATOMS: atom_id res chain seq x y z
N MET A 1 -25.99 19.23 -15.16
CA MET A 1 -24.66 19.75 -15.63
C MET A 1 -23.60 19.71 -14.52
N GLU A 2 -23.93 20.11 -13.31
CA GLU A 2 -22.98 20.14 -12.17
C GLU A 2 -22.52 18.74 -11.75
N GLN A 3 -23.44 17.83 -11.54
CA GLN A 3 -23.10 16.43 -11.20
C GLN A 3 -22.15 15.76 -12.20
N GLU A 4 -22.27 16.07 -13.48
CA GLU A 4 -21.38 15.51 -14.50
C GLU A 4 -19.97 16.08 -14.44
N ARG A 5 -19.81 17.34 -14.04
CA ARG A 5 -18.48 17.97 -13.81
C ARG A 5 -17.79 17.36 -12.61
N VAL A 6 -18.51 17.20 -11.49
CA VAL A 6 -18.01 16.55 -10.28
C VAL A 6 -17.60 15.12 -10.57
N LYS A 7 -18.45 14.35 -11.20
CA LYS A 7 -18.15 12.97 -11.61
C LYS A 7 -16.86 12.89 -12.41
N LYS A 8 -16.69 13.73 -13.43
CA LYS A 8 -15.46 13.77 -14.25
C LYS A 8 -14.22 14.16 -13.43
N ALA A 9 -14.35 15.06 -12.46
CA ALA A 9 -13.25 15.44 -11.59
C ALA A 9 -12.83 14.28 -10.68
N LEU A 10 -13.81 13.58 -10.07
CA LEU A 10 -13.57 12.40 -9.26
C LEU A 10 -12.99 11.22 -10.06
N GLU A 11 -13.42 11.05 -11.30
CA GLU A 11 -12.83 10.05 -12.22
C GLU A 11 -11.36 10.36 -12.54
N ARG A 12 -11.04 11.63 -12.80
CA ARG A 12 -9.66 12.08 -13.01
C ARG A 12 -8.81 11.87 -11.77
N PHE A 13 -9.32 12.24 -10.60
CA PHE A 13 -8.66 12.02 -9.32
C PHE A 13 -8.38 10.53 -9.11
N ARG A 14 -9.41 9.67 -9.21
CA ARG A 14 -9.30 8.21 -9.10
C ARG A 14 -8.21 7.66 -10.02
N ASN A 15 -8.28 8.01 -11.29
CA ASN A 15 -7.36 7.49 -12.31
C ASN A 15 -5.92 7.96 -12.05
N HIS A 16 -5.74 9.20 -11.60
CA HIS A 16 -4.44 9.75 -11.22
C HIS A 16 -3.85 8.99 -10.03
N VAL A 17 -4.61 8.82 -8.94
CA VAL A 17 -4.16 8.10 -7.74
C VAL A 17 -3.76 6.67 -8.10
N ILE A 18 -4.58 5.92 -8.83
CA ILE A 18 -4.28 4.55 -9.25
C ILE A 18 -3.00 4.50 -10.10
N SER A 19 -2.88 5.37 -11.09
CA SER A 19 -1.73 5.41 -11.99
C SER A 19 -0.43 5.71 -11.25
N GLN A 20 -0.43 6.70 -10.38
CA GLN A 20 0.75 7.07 -9.58
C GLN A 20 1.12 6.00 -8.57
N SER A 21 0.13 5.38 -7.92
CA SER A 21 0.35 4.27 -6.98
C SER A 21 1.02 3.09 -7.68
N LYS A 22 0.54 2.70 -8.85
CA LYS A 22 1.12 1.64 -9.68
C LYS A 22 2.55 1.99 -10.13
N ARG A 23 2.79 3.24 -10.53
CA ARG A 23 4.12 3.74 -10.88
C ARG A 23 5.08 3.67 -9.69
N ASN A 24 4.64 4.06 -8.49
CA ASN A 24 5.43 4.01 -7.27
C ASN A 24 5.80 2.57 -6.88
N LEU A 25 4.87 1.61 -6.99
CA LEU A 25 5.17 0.19 -6.77
C LEU A 25 6.26 -0.32 -7.72
N THR A 26 6.22 0.10 -8.98
CA THR A 26 7.23 -0.28 -9.97
C THR A 26 8.57 0.35 -9.66
N ARG A 27 8.61 1.66 -9.40
CA ARG A 27 9.82 2.41 -9.07
C ARG A 27 10.53 1.86 -7.82
N THR A 28 9.76 1.47 -6.81
CA THR A 28 10.30 0.91 -5.57
C THR A 28 10.54 -0.60 -5.63
N GLN A 29 10.35 -1.23 -6.79
CA GLN A 29 10.50 -2.68 -7.02
C GLN A 29 9.68 -3.56 -6.05
N LYS A 30 8.53 -3.05 -5.59
CA LYS A 30 7.64 -3.73 -4.65
C LYS A 30 6.48 -4.48 -5.32
N ASN A 31 6.55 -4.69 -6.62
CA ASN A 31 5.56 -5.39 -7.43
C ASN A 31 6.05 -6.75 -7.98
N SER A 32 6.87 -7.46 -7.21
CA SER A 32 7.49 -8.73 -7.62
C SER A 32 6.51 -9.79 -8.16
N SER A 33 5.31 -9.89 -7.60
CA SER A 33 4.25 -10.79 -8.10
C SER A 33 3.22 -10.08 -8.97
N LYS A 34 3.28 -8.77 -9.09
CA LYS A 34 2.26 -7.89 -9.67
C LYS A 34 0.85 -8.03 -9.05
N LYS A 35 0.67 -8.89 -8.05
CA LYS A 35 -0.64 -9.14 -7.44
C LYS A 35 -1.21 -7.84 -6.86
N LEU A 36 -0.44 -7.14 -6.01
CA LEU A 36 -0.83 -5.84 -5.47
C LEU A 36 -1.04 -4.80 -6.57
N TYR A 37 -0.12 -4.70 -7.52
CA TYR A 37 -0.23 -3.78 -8.66
C TYR A 37 -1.54 -3.95 -9.44
N ASN A 38 -1.94 -5.21 -9.71
CA ASN A 38 -3.14 -5.51 -10.47
C ASN A 38 -4.42 -5.35 -9.64
N SER A 39 -4.34 -5.46 -8.31
CA SER A 39 -5.50 -5.36 -7.42
C SER A 39 -5.93 -3.93 -7.11
N ILE A 40 -5.05 -2.92 -7.32
CA ILE A 40 -5.41 -1.53 -7.05
C ILE A 40 -6.51 -1.10 -8.01
N LYS A 41 -7.68 -0.79 -7.44
CA LYS A 41 -8.89 -0.36 -8.15
C LYS A 41 -9.49 0.84 -7.44
N GLY A 42 -10.32 1.57 -8.14
CA GLY A 42 -11.17 2.62 -7.58
C GLY A 42 -12.56 2.50 -8.18
N ASP A 43 -13.56 2.50 -7.34
CA ASP A 43 -14.97 2.42 -7.72
C ASP A 43 -15.66 3.73 -7.36
N LEU A 44 -16.30 4.35 -8.34
CA LEU A 44 -17.05 5.59 -8.16
C LEU A 44 -18.53 5.29 -8.29
N LYS A 45 -19.26 5.40 -7.19
CA LYS A 45 -20.72 5.26 -7.14
C LYS A 45 -21.36 6.64 -7.13
N VAL A 46 -22.32 6.83 -8.02
CA VAL A 46 -23.13 8.06 -8.12
C VAL A 46 -24.46 7.80 -7.46
N HIS A 47 -24.83 8.59 -6.49
CA HIS A 47 -26.10 8.58 -5.80
C HIS A 47 -26.89 9.85 -6.19
N GLN A 48 -28.15 9.93 -5.80
CA GLN A 48 -29.01 11.06 -6.16
C GLN A 48 -28.43 12.42 -5.72
N ASN A 49 -27.83 12.50 -4.52
CA ASN A 49 -27.30 13.72 -3.93
C ASN A 49 -25.86 13.57 -3.40
N SER A 50 -25.13 12.52 -3.78
CA SER A 50 -23.77 12.27 -3.29
C SER A 50 -22.96 11.40 -4.23
N PHE A 51 -21.65 11.38 -4.00
CA PHE A 51 -20.71 10.50 -4.68
C PHE A 51 -19.93 9.70 -3.65
N THR A 52 -19.69 8.44 -3.93
CA THR A 52 -18.81 7.61 -3.11
C THR A 52 -17.68 7.11 -3.99
N LEU A 53 -16.44 7.43 -3.61
CA LEU A 53 -15.25 6.92 -4.29
C LEU A 53 -14.48 6.01 -3.34
N GLU A 54 -14.48 4.73 -3.65
CA GLU A 54 -13.80 3.69 -2.87
C GLU A 54 -12.53 3.24 -3.59
N PHE A 55 -11.43 3.09 -2.84
CA PHE A 55 -10.22 2.44 -3.34
C PHE A 55 -10.08 1.08 -2.67
N SER A 56 -9.76 0.07 -3.47
CA SER A 56 -9.52 -1.29 -2.99
C SER A 56 -8.21 -1.85 -3.50
N MET A 57 -7.58 -2.70 -2.70
CA MET A 57 -6.36 -3.41 -3.05
C MET A 57 -6.22 -4.68 -2.20
N GLU A 58 -5.22 -5.51 -2.49
CA GLU A 58 -4.87 -6.66 -1.62
C GLU A 58 -4.57 -6.19 -0.19
N ASP A 59 -5.05 -6.91 0.83
CA ASP A 59 -4.94 -6.57 2.26
C ASP A 59 -3.52 -6.23 2.71
N TYR A 60 -2.53 -6.96 2.20
CA TYR A 60 -1.13 -6.67 2.53
C TYR A 60 -0.61 -5.35 1.94
N GLY A 61 -1.38 -4.70 1.07
CA GLY A 61 -1.06 -3.39 0.51
C GLY A 61 -0.92 -2.32 1.59
N VAL A 62 -1.76 -2.37 2.62
CA VAL A 62 -1.73 -1.45 3.77
C VAL A 62 -0.37 -1.54 4.48
N TYR A 63 0.09 -2.75 4.79
CA TYR A 63 1.40 -2.97 5.43
C TYR A 63 2.57 -2.56 4.53
N GLN A 64 2.38 -2.67 3.21
CA GLN A 64 3.38 -2.25 2.24
C GLN A 64 3.44 -0.73 2.13
N ASP A 65 2.31 -0.05 2.25
CA ASP A 65 2.19 1.40 2.22
C ASP A 65 2.68 2.03 3.52
N ALA A 66 2.03 1.74 4.64
CA ALA A 66 2.33 2.29 5.95
C ALA A 66 3.63 1.74 6.57
N GLY A 67 4.08 0.57 6.12
CA GLY A 67 5.21 -0.14 6.70
C GLY A 67 4.84 -0.91 7.96
N VAL A 68 5.81 -1.63 8.52
CA VAL A 68 5.67 -2.38 9.77
C VAL A 68 6.94 -2.20 10.59
N SER A 69 6.84 -1.75 11.82
CA SER A 69 7.97 -1.63 12.74
C SER A 69 8.54 -2.99 13.10
N GLY A 70 9.85 -3.11 13.06
CA GLY A 70 10.56 -4.26 13.60
C GLY A 70 10.76 -4.15 15.12
N VAL A 71 11.29 -5.22 15.72
CA VAL A 71 11.62 -5.19 17.17
C VAL A 71 12.79 -4.25 17.47
N LYS A 72 13.73 -4.10 16.53
CA LYS A 72 14.89 -3.20 16.67
C LYS A 72 14.68 -1.84 16.02
N LYS A 73 14.09 -1.82 14.82
CA LYS A 73 13.90 -0.59 14.04
C LYS A 73 12.43 -0.19 14.06
N LYS A 74 12.16 1.03 14.48
CA LYS A 74 10.81 1.59 14.54
C LYS A 74 10.56 2.53 13.36
N TYR A 75 9.33 2.54 12.91
CA TYR A 75 8.78 3.46 11.90
C TYR A 75 7.55 4.14 12.50
N ASN A 76 7.17 5.27 11.94
CA ASN A 76 5.90 5.91 12.29
C ASN A 76 4.75 5.16 11.58
N THR A 77 4.27 4.10 12.23
CA THR A 77 3.23 3.21 11.73
C THR A 77 2.57 2.49 12.92
N PRO A 78 1.25 2.21 12.87
CA PRO A 78 0.58 1.46 13.92
C PRO A 78 1.00 -0.02 13.94
N TYR A 79 1.54 -0.52 12.84
CA TYR A 79 1.90 -1.93 12.70
C TYR A 79 3.29 -2.22 13.26
N SER A 80 3.43 -3.31 14.03
CA SER A 80 4.72 -3.72 14.57
C SER A 80 4.82 -5.22 14.82
N TYR A 81 6.00 -5.78 14.56
CA TYR A 81 6.34 -7.11 15.06
C TYR A 81 6.62 -7.04 16.56
N LYS A 82 5.93 -7.88 17.35
CA LYS A 82 6.11 -7.95 18.81
C LYS A 82 6.85 -9.24 19.19
N SER A 83 6.13 -10.35 19.31
CA SER A 83 6.65 -11.63 19.82
C SER A 83 6.89 -12.69 18.74
N LYS A 84 6.20 -12.61 17.60
CA LYS A 84 6.27 -13.63 16.55
C LYS A 84 7.01 -13.12 15.31
N MET A 85 7.96 -13.93 14.86
CA MET A 85 8.65 -13.73 13.58
C MET A 85 7.75 -14.19 12.42
N PRO A 86 7.76 -13.52 11.26
CA PRO A 86 7.03 -14.00 10.09
C PRO A 86 7.54 -15.40 9.68
N PRO A 87 6.65 -16.30 9.20
CA PRO A 87 7.05 -17.64 8.80
C PRO A 87 8.03 -17.59 7.63
N SER A 88 9.16 -18.29 7.74
CA SER A 88 10.21 -18.30 6.70
C SER A 88 9.70 -18.75 5.33
N LYS A 89 8.76 -19.69 5.28
CA LYS A 89 8.13 -20.17 4.03
C LYS A 89 7.47 -19.05 3.21
N ALA A 90 7.02 -17.96 3.85
CA ALA A 90 6.42 -16.83 3.14
C ALA A 90 7.38 -16.17 2.14
N PHE A 91 8.69 -16.30 2.36
CA PHE A 91 9.71 -15.68 1.51
C PHE A 91 10.21 -16.58 0.37
N ASP A 92 9.87 -17.86 0.33
CA ASP A 92 10.38 -18.81 -0.66
C ASP A 92 10.06 -18.41 -2.11
N LYS A 93 8.78 -18.06 -2.37
CA LYS A 93 8.36 -17.58 -3.70
C LYS A 93 9.00 -16.25 -4.07
N TRP A 94 9.22 -15.37 -3.10
CA TRP A 94 9.85 -14.08 -3.31
C TRP A 94 11.35 -14.25 -3.66
N ILE A 95 12.08 -15.11 -2.94
CA ILE A 95 13.48 -15.46 -3.21
C ILE A 95 13.63 -15.97 -4.64
N THR A 96 12.76 -16.88 -5.07
CA THR A 96 12.78 -17.44 -6.42
C THR A 96 12.54 -16.38 -7.49
N ARG A 97 11.54 -15.51 -7.30
CA ARG A 97 11.23 -14.43 -8.26
C ARG A 97 12.35 -13.39 -8.36
N LYS A 98 13.05 -13.14 -7.26
CA LYS A 98 14.19 -12.20 -7.22
C LYS A 98 15.49 -12.83 -7.70
N GLY A 99 15.51 -14.12 -8.03
CA GLY A 99 16.72 -14.84 -8.46
C GLY A 99 17.82 -14.87 -7.40
N LEU A 100 17.46 -14.82 -6.12
CA LEU A 100 18.44 -14.76 -5.04
C LEU A 100 19.05 -16.15 -4.82
N ALA A 101 20.33 -16.28 -5.13
CA ALA A 101 21.11 -17.51 -4.98
C ALA A 101 22.47 -17.17 -4.33
N PRO A 102 22.48 -16.74 -3.04
CA PRO A 102 23.72 -16.39 -2.38
C PRO A 102 24.64 -17.61 -2.25
N ARG A 103 25.93 -17.33 -2.28
CA ARG A 103 26.99 -18.33 -2.04
C ARG A 103 27.57 -18.13 -0.63
N ASP A 104 28.04 -19.21 -0.04
CA ASP A 104 28.84 -19.14 1.19
C ASP A 104 30.29 -18.72 0.89
N SER A 105 31.10 -18.60 1.94
CA SER A 105 32.54 -18.28 1.82
C SER A 105 33.33 -19.29 1.01
N GLY A 106 32.83 -20.53 0.87
CA GLY A 106 33.42 -21.59 0.06
C GLY A 106 32.89 -21.63 -1.37
N GLY A 107 32.09 -20.64 -1.79
CA GLY A 107 31.54 -20.54 -3.15
C GLY A 107 30.35 -21.46 -3.42
N LYS A 108 29.86 -22.24 -2.47
CA LYS A 108 28.70 -23.12 -2.60
C LYS A 108 27.40 -22.33 -2.43
N PHE A 109 26.35 -22.72 -3.17
CA PHE A 109 25.04 -22.14 -3.01
C PHE A 109 24.45 -22.40 -1.61
N SER A 110 24.04 -21.34 -0.96
CA SER A 110 23.33 -21.44 0.34
C SER A 110 21.97 -22.12 0.16
N LYS A 111 21.61 -22.98 1.14
CA LYS A 111 20.29 -23.63 1.13
C LYS A 111 19.18 -22.59 1.18
N ARG A 112 18.16 -22.70 0.31
CA ARG A 112 17.01 -21.78 0.27
C ARG A 112 16.35 -21.61 1.63
N LYS A 113 16.18 -22.69 2.39
CA LYS A 113 15.60 -22.68 3.73
C LYS A 113 16.38 -21.77 4.70
N SER A 114 17.70 -21.80 4.63
CA SER A 114 18.56 -20.92 5.45
C SER A 114 18.39 -19.46 5.05
N LEU A 115 18.34 -19.17 3.74
CA LEU A 115 18.11 -17.83 3.24
C LEU A 115 16.73 -17.30 3.64
N SER A 116 15.66 -18.09 3.49
CA SER A 116 14.31 -17.74 3.92
C SER A 116 14.26 -17.39 5.41
N PHE A 117 14.96 -18.15 6.24
CA PHE A 117 15.05 -17.88 7.67
C PHE A 117 15.78 -16.56 7.96
N LEU A 118 16.91 -16.31 7.30
CA LEU A 118 17.66 -15.06 7.47
C LEU A 118 16.85 -13.84 7.08
N ILE A 119 16.08 -13.94 5.99
CA ILE A 119 15.18 -12.88 5.53
C ILE A 119 14.06 -12.65 6.54
N ALA A 120 13.39 -13.73 6.99
CA ALA A 120 12.35 -13.65 8.01
C ALA A 120 12.86 -12.97 9.31
N ARG A 121 14.06 -13.36 9.76
CA ARG A 121 14.74 -12.76 10.92
C ARG A 121 15.06 -11.29 10.68
N SER A 122 15.52 -10.93 9.49
CA SER A 122 15.80 -9.54 9.13
C SER A 122 14.54 -8.70 9.15
N VAL A 123 13.45 -9.20 8.55
CA VAL A 123 12.13 -8.52 8.55
C VAL A 123 11.59 -8.37 9.97
N TYR A 124 11.70 -9.40 10.80
CA TYR A 124 11.31 -9.31 12.22
C TYR A 124 12.07 -8.24 12.98
N ARG A 125 13.40 -8.13 12.76
CA ARG A 125 14.25 -7.17 13.48
C ARG A 125 14.11 -5.75 12.95
N ASN A 126 14.09 -5.58 11.63
CA ASN A 126 14.15 -4.28 10.97
C ASN A 126 12.80 -3.77 10.48
N GLY A 127 11.78 -4.63 10.47
CA GLY A 127 10.47 -4.28 9.96
C GLY A 127 10.41 -4.18 8.43
N ILE A 128 9.32 -3.61 7.95
CA ILE A 128 9.07 -3.27 6.55
C ILE A 128 9.04 -1.74 6.46
N LYS A 129 9.97 -1.16 5.72
CA LYS A 129 10.03 0.29 5.54
C LYS A 129 8.77 0.78 4.81
N PRO A 130 8.09 1.84 5.31
CA PRO A 130 6.98 2.48 4.62
C PRO A 130 7.34 2.83 3.18
N SER A 131 6.46 2.53 2.25
CA SER A 131 6.65 2.92 0.85
C SER A 131 5.85 4.13 0.46
N LEU A 132 4.73 4.35 1.15
CA LEU A 132 3.74 5.39 0.90
C LEU A 132 3.35 5.44 -0.59
N PHE A 133 3.25 4.24 -1.20
CA PHE A 133 3.00 4.14 -2.64
C PHE A 133 1.61 4.62 -3.01
N PHE A 134 0.65 4.48 -2.10
CA PHE A 134 -0.73 4.90 -2.23
C PHE A 134 -0.99 6.22 -1.50
N THR A 135 -0.60 6.32 -0.23
CA THR A 135 -0.85 7.51 0.62
C THR A 135 -0.33 8.79 -0.02
N LYS A 136 0.93 8.83 -0.48
CA LYS A 136 1.49 10.04 -1.09
C LYS A 136 0.78 10.51 -2.36
N PRO A 137 0.50 9.64 -3.36
CA PRO A 137 -0.30 10.05 -4.52
C PRO A 137 -1.69 10.52 -4.16
N PHE A 138 -2.33 9.85 -3.19
CA PHE A 138 -3.66 10.23 -2.73
C PHE A 138 -3.65 11.63 -2.11
N GLU A 139 -2.81 11.88 -1.11
CA GLU A 139 -2.68 13.19 -0.46
C GLU A 139 -2.33 14.31 -1.44
N ALA A 140 -1.39 14.03 -2.36
CA ALA A 140 -0.98 15.02 -3.36
C ALA A 140 -2.11 15.36 -4.34
N ALA A 141 -2.85 14.36 -4.80
CA ALA A 141 -3.98 14.56 -5.70
C ALA A 141 -5.14 15.27 -4.99
N TYR A 142 -5.36 14.89 -3.72
CA TYR A 142 -6.41 15.45 -2.88
C TYR A 142 -6.26 16.98 -2.67
N LYS A 143 -5.03 17.44 -2.44
CA LYS A 143 -4.72 18.89 -2.29
C LYS A 143 -5.05 19.71 -3.54
N ASN A 144 -5.18 19.06 -4.68
CA ASN A 144 -5.49 19.70 -5.96
C ASN A 144 -6.98 19.53 -6.35
N LEU A 145 -7.81 18.92 -5.50
CA LEU A 145 -9.25 18.90 -5.72
C LEU A 145 -9.77 20.36 -5.58
N PRO A 146 -10.57 20.84 -6.53
CA PRO A 146 -11.15 22.19 -6.44
C PRO A 146 -11.94 22.36 -5.15
N GLU A 147 -11.69 23.44 -4.40
CA GLU A 147 -12.42 23.78 -3.17
C GLU A 147 -13.95 23.81 -3.40
N GLU A 148 -14.37 24.33 -4.54
CA GLU A 148 -15.77 24.35 -4.98
C GLU A 148 -16.44 22.97 -4.96
N LEU A 149 -15.67 21.92 -5.22
CA LEU A 149 -16.13 20.53 -5.19
C LEU A 149 -16.36 20.03 -3.77
N ILE A 150 -15.57 20.54 -2.83
CA ILE A 150 -15.62 20.19 -1.40
C ILE A 150 -16.78 20.95 -0.75
N GLU A 151 -16.92 22.25 -1.02
CA GLU A 151 -17.96 23.11 -0.44
C GLU A 151 -19.37 22.72 -0.91
N GLU A 152 -19.55 22.44 -2.21
CA GLU A 152 -20.86 22.19 -2.81
C GLU A 152 -21.49 20.86 -2.38
N TYR A 153 -20.67 19.86 -2.02
CA TYR A 153 -21.13 18.51 -1.65
C TYR A 153 -20.84 18.14 -0.19
N GLY A 154 -20.35 19.07 0.64
CA GLY A 154 -20.06 18.79 2.05
C GLY A 154 -19.07 17.64 2.25
N LEU A 155 -18.21 17.42 1.24
CA LEU A 155 -17.15 16.41 1.34
C LEU A 155 -16.12 16.94 2.35
N ASP A 156 -16.36 16.69 3.62
CA ASP A 156 -15.33 16.81 4.64
C ASP A 156 -14.36 15.63 4.48
N ALA A 157 -13.49 15.81 3.54
CA ALA A 157 -12.66 14.75 3.03
C ALA A 157 -11.54 14.37 4.01
N ILE A 158 -11.26 15.20 5.00
CA ILE A 158 -10.37 14.84 6.11
C ILE A 158 -11.08 13.82 7.00
N GLU A 159 -12.36 14.01 7.26
CA GLU A 159 -13.18 13.11 8.06
C GLU A 159 -13.39 11.76 7.35
N LEU A 160 -13.76 11.79 6.07
CA LEU A 160 -13.88 10.59 5.23
C LEU A 160 -12.54 9.83 5.04
N PHE A 161 -11.43 10.55 4.95
CA PHE A 161 -10.12 9.93 4.88
C PHE A 161 -9.74 9.27 6.20
N ASN A 162 -10.00 9.94 7.32
CA ASN A 162 -9.74 9.41 8.65
C ASN A 162 -10.65 8.22 8.95
N GLU A 163 -11.95 8.29 8.67
CA GLU A 163 -12.89 7.18 8.85
C GLU A 163 -12.52 5.95 8.01
N GLN A 164 -12.06 6.13 6.78
CA GLN A 164 -11.63 5.00 5.94
C GLN A 164 -10.31 4.39 6.40
N ILE A 165 -9.36 5.21 6.83
CA ILE A 165 -8.12 4.74 7.44
C ILE A 165 -8.42 4.04 8.77
N ASP A 166 -9.27 4.63 9.61
CA ASP A 166 -9.65 4.05 10.89
C ASP A 166 -10.41 2.72 10.71
N THR A 167 -11.31 2.64 9.72
CA THR A 167 -12.00 1.39 9.38
C THR A 167 -11.04 0.30 8.89
N ILE A 168 -10.01 0.66 8.15
CA ILE A 168 -8.95 -0.26 7.72
C ILE A 168 -8.07 -0.66 8.91
N LEU A 169 -7.87 0.24 9.88
CA LEU A 169 -7.08 0.00 11.08
C LEU A 169 -7.81 -0.84 12.13
N GLU A 170 -9.14 -0.73 12.21
CA GLU A 170 -9.98 -1.47 13.16
C GLU A 170 -10.29 -2.90 12.69
N ASN A 171 -10.36 -3.14 11.38
CA ASN A 171 -10.68 -4.46 10.80
C ASN A 171 -9.44 -5.30 10.42
N GLY A 172 -8.24 -4.88 10.80
CA GLY A 172 -6.96 -5.58 10.61
C GLY A 172 -6.30 -5.93 11.93
#